data_5b32fccbf40a13a8b3204c7a7d76173e
#
_entry.id   5b32fccbf40a13a8b3204c7a7d76173e
#
_cell.length_a   1.000
_cell.length_b   1.000
_cell.length_c   1.000
_cell.angle_alpha   90.00
_cell.angle_beta   90.00
_cell.angle_gamma   90.00
#
_symmetry.space_group_name_H-M   'P 1'
#
loop_
_entity.id
_entity.type
_entity.pdbx_description
1 polymer ?
#
loop_
_entity_poly.entity_id
_entity_poly.type
_entity_poly.pdbx_seq_one_letter_code
_entity_poly.pdbx_strand_id
1 'polypeptide(L)'
;MTKFNLKNQRLLVIAPHSDDDVLGCGGLISKIKKEGGKVFVLIFNLGFEKDDTKESQEKRKNEVKEAMNVLKVDGYHLVHDQPDNNRDLDAEPLHSLIEVIESTSNVSLEKIAPTIVAIPTVFSHHQDHVHVHRACIAALRPISTPISKIVLSYEAPEH
;
A
#
# COMPACT_ATOMS: atom_id res chain seq x y z
N MET A 1 -1.97 17.99 25.83
CA MET A 1 -1.76 17.03 24.75
C MET A 1 -1.84 17.76 23.42
N THR A 2 -0.74 17.87 22.70
CA THR A 2 -0.72 18.50 21.38
C THR A 2 -1.48 17.59 20.41
N LYS A 3 -2.61 18.08 19.90
CA LYS A 3 -3.44 17.33 18.94
C LYS A 3 -2.62 17.14 17.66
N PHE A 4 -2.40 15.89 17.24
CA PHE A 4 -1.69 15.60 16.00
C PHE A 4 -2.45 16.20 14.83
N ASN A 5 -1.80 17.09 14.07
CA ASN A 5 -2.44 17.79 12.96
C ASN A 5 -2.30 16.97 11.68
N LEU A 6 -3.42 16.52 11.14
CA LEU A 6 -3.51 15.76 9.88
C LEU A 6 -3.56 16.65 8.64
N LYS A 7 -3.72 17.97 8.81
CA LYS A 7 -3.73 18.92 7.69
C LYS A 7 -2.35 18.94 7.01
N ASN A 8 -2.34 18.88 5.70
CA ASN A 8 -1.12 18.86 4.87
C ASN A 8 -0.24 17.62 5.04
N GLN A 9 -0.73 16.56 5.70
CA GLN A 9 -0.02 15.29 5.71
C GLN A 9 -0.11 14.60 4.34
N ARG A 10 0.93 13.87 4.02
CA ARG A 10 0.96 12.95 2.86
C ARG A 10 1.08 11.54 3.43
N LEU A 11 0.00 10.77 3.31
CA LEU A 11 -0.05 9.37 3.68
C LEU A 11 0.29 8.51 2.46
N LEU A 12 1.20 7.58 2.63
CA LEU A 12 1.39 6.44 1.74
C LEU A 12 0.92 5.19 2.49
N VAL A 13 -0.04 4.48 1.92
CA VAL A 13 -0.46 3.14 2.38
C VAL A 13 0.20 2.12 1.49
N ILE A 14 0.87 1.14 2.08
CA ILE A 14 1.48 0.02 1.36
C ILE A 14 0.67 -1.23 1.70
N ALA A 15 0.02 -1.79 0.68
CA ALA A 15 -0.89 -2.93 0.79
C ALA A 15 -0.33 -4.15 0.05
N PRO A 16 -0.18 -5.30 0.71
CA PRO A 16 0.13 -6.56 0.03
C PRO A 16 -0.92 -6.93 -1.02
N HIS A 17 -2.20 -6.86 -0.68
CA HIS A 17 -3.32 -7.20 -1.56
C HIS A 17 -4.33 -6.06 -1.69
N SER A 18 -5.26 -6.20 -2.62
CA SER A 18 -6.16 -5.12 -3.07
C SER A 18 -7.32 -4.76 -2.14
N ASP A 19 -7.39 -5.32 -0.96
CA ASP A 19 -8.38 -5.03 0.09
C ASP A 19 -7.75 -4.55 1.39
N ASP A 20 -6.47 -4.84 1.62
CA ASP A 20 -5.74 -4.48 2.84
C ASP A 20 -5.73 -2.99 3.13
N ASP A 21 -5.64 -2.17 2.09
CA ASP A 21 -5.65 -0.72 2.20
C ASP A 21 -7.00 -0.19 2.70
N VAL A 22 -8.09 -0.76 2.23
CA VAL A 22 -9.45 -0.38 2.64
C VAL A 22 -9.77 -0.90 4.02
N LEU A 23 -9.54 -2.20 4.26
CA LEU A 23 -9.86 -2.87 5.51
C LEU A 23 -8.97 -2.37 6.66
N GLY A 24 -7.67 -2.25 6.42
CA GLY A 24 -6.71 -1.82 7.43
C GLY A 24 -6.62 -0.29 7.61
N CYS A 25 -6.80 0.48 6.54
CA CYS A 25 -6.52 1.93 6.55
C CYS A 25 -7.66 2.83 6.09
N GLY A 26 -8.83 2.31 5.66
CA GLY A 26 -9.92 3.11 5.11
C GLY A 26 -10.38 4.25 6.01
N GLY A 27 -10.45 4.01 7.32
CA GLY A 27 -10.77 5.04 8.32
C GLY A 27 -9.72 6.15 8.39
N LEU A 28 -8.42 5.78 8.37
CA LEU A 28 -7.31 6.74 8.37
C LEU A 28 -7.28 7.57 7.07
N ILE A 29 -7.43 6.90 5.93
CA ILE A 29 -7.53 7.52 4.60
C ILE A 29 -8.63 8.58 4.61
N SER A 30 -9.85 8.19 4.97
CA SER A 30 -11.01 9.08 5.02
C SER A 30 -10.78 10.27 5.94
N LYS A 31 -10.16 10.06 7.09
CA LYS A 31 -9.86 11.12 8.05
C LYS A 31 -8.84 12.13 7.51
N ILE A 32 -7.75 11.64 6.91
CA ILE A 32 -6.71 12.51 6.32
C ILE A 32 -7.31 13.33 5.16
N LYS A 33 -8.10 12.69 4.29
CA LYS A 33 -8.77 13.39 3.18
C LYS A 33 -9.74 14.45 3.69
N LYS A 34 -10.51 14.17 4.72
CA LYS A 34 -11.44 15.13 5.34
C LYS A 34 -10.72 16.38 5.90
N GLU A 35 -9.50 16.20 6.40
CA GLU A 35 -8.70 17.30 6.94
C GLU A 35 -7.81 18.00 5.90
N GLY A 36 -7.94 17.65 4.61
CA GLY A 36 -7.24 18.31 3.50
C GLY A 36 -5.82 17.79 3.25
N GLY A 37 -5.48 16.60 3.78
CA GLY A 37 -4.25 15.91 3.45
C GLY A 37 -4.33 15.17 2.11
N LYS A 38 -3.20 14.63 1.68
CA LYS A 38 -3.08 13.80 0.47
C LYS A 38 -2.86 12.34 0.85
N VAL A 39 -3.42 11.43 0.05
CA VAL A 39 -3.31 9.98 0.25
C VAL A 39 -2.87 9.30 -1.03
N PHE A 40 -1.90 8.42 -0.90
CA PHE A 40 -1.39 7.57 -1.97
C PHE A 40 -1.43 6.11 -1.51
N VAL A 41 -1.69 5.19 -2.45
CA VAL A 41 -1.79 3.76 -2.15
C VAL A 41 -0.92 2.96 -3.12
N LEU A 42 -0.04 2.13 -2.57
CA LEU A 42 0.74 1.15 -3.31
C LEU A 42 0.19 -0.23 -3.01
N ILE A 43 -0.33 -0.91 -4.01
CA ILE A 43 -0.88 -2.28 -3.91
C ILE A 43 0.04 -3.20 -4.69
N PHE A 44 0.56 -4.25 -4.03
CA PHE A 44 1.46 -5.18 -4.69
C PHE A 44 0.71 -6.18 -5.56
N ASN A 45 -0.33 -6.82 -5.05
CA ASN A 45 -1.01 -7.91 -5.73
C ASN A 45 -2.54 -7.72 -5.74
N LEU A 46 -3.16 -7.99 -6.89
CA LEU A 46 -4.62 -7.97 -7.03
C LEU A 46 -5.31 -9.24 -6.49
N GLY A 47 -4.54 -10.27 -6.14
CA GLY A 47 -5.09 -11.52 -5.62
C GLY A 47 -5.83 -12.32 -6.69
N PHE A 48 -5.27 -12.44 -7.90
CA PHE A 48 -5.83 -13.32 -8.94
C PHE A 48 -5.68 -14.78 -8.58
N GLU A 49 -6.70 -15.57 -8.84
CA GLU A 49 -6.68 -17.02 -8.72
C GLU A 49 -6.33 -17.69 -10.07
N LYS A 50 -5.85 -18.96 -10.02
CA LYS A 50 -5.47 -19.69 -11.24
C LYS A 50 -6.58 -19.85 -12.25
N ASP A 51 -7.81 -19.91 -11.75
CA ASP A 51 -9.02 -20.13 -12.57
C ASP A 51 -9.74 -18.82 -12.93
N ASP A 52 -9.14 -17.67 -12.62
CA ASP A 52 -9.74 -16.38 -12.95
C ASP A 52 -9.87 -16.17 -14.45
N THR A 53 -11.08 -15.85 -14.88
CA THR A 53 -11.34 -15.42 -16.25
C THR A 53 -10.86 -14.00 -16.47
N LYS A 54 -10.66 -13.61 -17.74
CA LYS A 54 -10.35 -12.22 -18.08
C LYS A 54 -11.40 -11.24 -17.56
N GLU A 55 -12.66 -11.67 -17.55
CA GLU A 55 -13.76 -10.86 -17.04
C GLU A 55 -13.66 -10.65 -15.52
N SER A 56 -13.35 -11.69 -14.73
CA SER A 56 -13.16 -11.57 -13.29
C SER A 56 -11.96 -10.69 -12.95
N GLN A 57 -10.88 -10.78 -13.73
CA GLN A 57 -9.69 -9.95 -13.57
C GLN A 57 -9.97 -8.46 -13.81
N GLU A 58 -10.65 -8.14 -14.92
CA GLU A 58 -11.05 -6.76 -15.20
C GLU A 58 -12.04 -6.23 -14.14
N LYS A 59 -12.94 -7.09 -13.66
CA LYS A 59 -13.84 -6.73 -12.56
C LYS A 59 -13.06 -6.32 -11.32
N ARG A 60 -12.07 -7.10 -10.87
CA ARG A 60 -11.23 -6.76 -9.71
C ARG A 60 -10.48 -5.44 -9.88
N LYS A 61 -9.90 -5.20 -11.05
CA LYS A 61 -9.26 -3.90 -11.35
C LYS A 61 -10.24 -2.74 -11.25
N ASN A 62 -11.46 -2.92 -11.75
CA ASN A 62 -12.50 -1.90 -11.65
C ASN A 62 -12.95 -1.66 -10.20
N GLU A 63 -13.09 -2.72 -9.40
CA GLU A 63 -13.43 -2.63 -7.98
C GLU A 63 -12.36 -1.82 -7.21
N VAL A 64 -11.07 -2.08 -7.44
CA VAL A 64 -9.99 -1.26 -6.87
C VAL A 64 -10.12 0.19 -7.29
N LYS A 65 -10.31 0.46 -8.58
CA LYS A 65 -10.48 1.82 -9.10
C LYS A 65 -11.67 2.54 -8.46
N GLU A 66 -12.79 1.86 -8.29
CA GLU A 66 -13.96 2.41 -7.62
C GLU A 66 -13.69 2.69 -6.14
N ALA A 67 -13.02 1.78 -5.42
CA ALA A 67 -12.63 1.98 -4.03
C ALA A 67 -11.73 3.22 -3.88
N MET A 68 -10.71 3.37 -4.75
CA MET A 68 -9.82 4.54 -4.75
C MET A 68 -10.59 5.85 -5.01
N ASN A 69 -11.57 5.82 -5.92
CA ASN A 69 -12.43 6.97 -6.19
C ASN A 69 -13.33 7.33 -5.00
N VAL A 70 -13.96 6.36 -4.35
CA VAL A 70 -14.80 6.56 -3.15
C VAL A 70 -13.97 7.17 -2.02
N LEU A 71 -12.77 6.65 -1.79
CA LEU A 71 -11.83 7.14 -0.78
C LEU A 71 -11.15 8.46 -1.18
N LYS A 72 -11.33 8.94 -2.42
CA LYS A 72 -10.71 10.17 -2.96
C LYS A 72 -9.18 10.15 -2.86
N VAL A 73 -8.58 9.00 -3.14
CA VAL A 73 -7.13 8.82 -3.15
C VAL A 73 -6.50 9.69 -4.24
N ASP A 74 -5.39 10.37 -3.94
CA ASP A 74 -4.74 11.29 -4.87
C ASP A 74 -3.89 10.58 -5.94
N GLY A 75 -3.51 9.33 -5.67
CA GLY A 75 -2.81 8.46 -6.62
C GLY A 75 -2.64 7.06 -6.06
N TYR A 76 -2.59 6.08 -6.94
CA TYR A 76 -2.30 4.70 -6.57
C TYR A 76 -1.50 3.99 -7.65
N HIS A 77 -0.87 2.89 -7.29
CA HIS A 77 -0.14 2.02 -8.20
C HIS A 77 -0.43 0.56 -7.87
N LEU A 78 -0.82 -0.20 -8.89
CA LEU A 78 -0.92 -1.65 -8.85
C LEU A 78 0.36 -2.22 -9.45
N VAL A 79 1.13 -2.97 -8.67
CA VAL A 79 2.43 -3.50 -9.12
C VAL A 79 2.21 -4.71 -10.03
N HIS A 80 1.49 -5.71 -9.53
CA HIS A 80 1.13 -6.92 -10.27
C HIS A 80 -0.32 -6.81 -10.73
N ASP A 81 -0.52 -6.09 -11.83
CA ASP A 81 -1.83 -5.81 -12.40
C ASP A 81 -2.22 -6.75 -13.54
N GLN A 82 -1.38 -7.75 -13.85
CA GLN A 82 -1.63 -8.77 -14.87
C GLN A 82 -1.60 -10.17 -14.26
N PRO A 83 -2.39 -11.12 -14.77
CA PRO A 83 -2.42 -12.48 -14.26
C PRO A 83 -1.08 -13.21 -14.33
N ASP A 84 -0.32 -12.94 -15.39
CA ASP A 84 1.02 -13.52 -15.58
C ASP A 84 2.04 -13.02 -14.55
N ASN A 85 1.74 -11.89 -13.89
CA ASN A 85 2.55 -11.29 -12.84
C ASN A 85 2.02 -11.59 -11.43
N ASN A 86 0.89 -12.32 -11.34
CA ASN A 86 0.34 -12.73 -10.05
C ASN A 86 1.26 -13.79 -9.43
N ARG A 87 2.00 -13.39 -8.42
CA ARG A 87 2.97 -14.24 -7.72
C ARG A 87 2.70 -14.16 -6.23
N ASP A 88 3.04 -15.24 -5.55
CA ASP A 88 3.16 -15.20 -4.09
C ASP A 88 4.29 -14.21 -3.76
N LEU A 89 4.00 -13.14 -3.06
CA LEU A 89 4.96 -12.06 -2.80
C LEU A 89 6.15 -12.55 -1.96
N ASP A 90 5.94 -13.56 -1.12
CA ASP A 90 6.98 -14.19 -0.32
C ASP A 90 8.00 -14.98 -1.17
N ALA A 91 7.65 -15.35 -2.41
CA ALA A 91 8.55 -15.94 -3.39
C ALA A 91 9.37 -14.91 -4.18
N GLU A 92 9.04 -13.63 -4.09
CA GLU A 92 9.80 -12.57 -4.76
C GLU A 92 11.06 -12.20 -3.99
N PRO A 93 12.15 -11.85 -4.69
CA PRO A 93 13.33 -11.31 -4.04
C PRO A 93 12.99 -10.03 -3.25
N LEU A 94 13.38 -9.98 -1.99
CA LEU A 94 13.07 -8.83 -1.12
C LEU A 94 13.54 -7.50 -1.69
N HIS A 95 14.67 -7.47 -2.41
CA HIS A 95 15.20 -6.25 -3.02
C HIS A 95 14.26 -5.68 -4.09
N SER A 96 13.53 -6.52 -4.85
CA SER A 96 12.58 -6.06 -5.86
C SER A 96 11.43 -5.28 -5.23
N LEU A 97 10.89 -5.78 -4.13
CA LEU A 97 9.86 -5.08 -3.36
C LEU A 97 10.39 -3.75 -2.77
N ILE A 98 11.64 -3.77 -2.28
CA ILE A 98 12.30 -2.56 -1.75
C ILE A 98 12.42 -1.50 -2.86
N GLU A 99 12.89 -1.85 -4.05
CA GLU A 99 13.02 -0.92 -5.18
C GLU A 99 11.67 -0.32 -5.61
N VAL A 100 10.61 -1.12 -5.59
CA VAL A 100 9.24 -0.65 -5.87
C VAL A 100 8.83 0.41 -4.85
N ILE A 101 9.04 0.16 -3.57
CA ILE A 101 8.69 1.09 -2.50
C ILE A 101 9.56 2.35 -2.57
N GLU A 102 10.87 2.22 -2.75
CA GLU A 102 11.81 3.34 -2.72
C GLU A 102 11.65 4.26 -3.92
N SER A 103 11.61 3.72 -5.17
CA SER A 103 11.82 4.54 -6.37
C SER A 103 10.97 4.17 -7.60
N THR A 104 10.79 2.89 -7.93
CA THR A 104 10.24 2.50 -9.24
C THR A 104 8.73 2.71 -9.34
N SER A 105 7.97 2.54 -8.26
CA SER A 105 6.54 2.82 -8.23
C SER A 105 6.21 4.26 -8.58
N ASN A 106 5.03 4.49 -9.18
CA ASN A 106 4.50 5.83 -9.43
C ASN A 106 4.16 6.58 -8.13
N VAL A 107 4.01 5.86 -7.03
CA VAL A 107 3.74 6.39 -5.68
C VAL A 107 4.83 5.99 -4.68
N SER A 108 6.07 5.91 -5.14
CA SER A 108 7.24 5.56 -4.33
C SER A 108 7.57 6.62 -3.25
N LEU A 109 8.42 6.23 -2.30
CA LEU A 109 8.93 7.15 -1.26
C LEU A 109 9.61 8.39 -1.87
N GLU A 110 10.43 8.19 -2.91
CA GLU A 110 11.11 9.31 -3.59
C GLU A 110 10.12 10.29 -4.22
N LYS A 111 9.09 9.78 -4.93
CA LYS A 111 8.15 10.62 -5.68
C LYS A 111 7.16 11.34 -4.77
N ILE A 112 6.70 10.67 -3.72
CA ILE A 112 5.65 11.20 -2.83
C ILE A 112 6.23 11.96 -1.66
N ALA A 113 7.43 11.59 -1.17
CA ALA A 113 8.01 12.08 0.07
C ALA A 113 6.97 12.09 1.21
N PRO A 114 6.39 10.91 1.57
CA PRO A 114 5.29 10.84 2.51
C PRO A 114 5.72 11.28 3.90
N THR A 115 4.83 11.93 4.62
CA THR A 115 5.04 12.29 6.03
C THR A 115 4.60 11.19 6.98
N ILE A 116 3.67 10.34 6.50
CA ILE A 116 3.14 9.17 7.21
C ILE A 116 3.18 8.00 6.23
N VAL A 117 3.69 6.85 6.66
CA VAL A 117 3.60 5.60 5.91
C VAL A 117 2.87 4.59 6.77
N ALA A 118 1.84 3.95 6.20
CA ALA A 118 1.14 2.83 6.81
C ALA A 118 1.60 1.53 6.13
N ILE A 119 2.06 0.58 6.93
CA ILE A 119 2.60 -0.70 6.49
C ILE A 119 1.85 -1.87 7.13
N PRO A 120 1.76 -3.04 6.48
CA PRO A 120 1.12 -4.20 7.08
C PRO A 120 1.86 -4.64 8.36
N THR A 121 1.15 -5.30 9.27
CA THR A 121 1.76 -5.82 10.50
C THR A 121 2.69 -7.00 10.22
N VAL A 122 3.72 -7.16 11.05
CA VAL A 122 4.57 -8.36 11.03
C VAL A 122 3.90 -9.58 11.69
N PHE A 123 2.83 -9.36 12.44
CA PHE A 123 2.13 -10.42 13.18
C PHE A 123 0.99 -11.07 12.38
N SER A 124 0.88 -10.77 11.08
CA SER A 124 -0.06 -11.43 10.18
C SER A 124 0.28 -12.91 10.02
N HIS A 125 -0.75 -13.75 9.85
CA HIS A 125 -0.58 -15.16 9.47
C HIS A 125 -0.25 -15.32 7.99
N HIS A 126 -0.55 -14.32 7.15
CA HIS A 126 -0.26 -14.33 5.72
C HIS A 126 1.22 -14.02 5.47
N GLN A 127 1.92 -14.91 4.77
CA GLN A 127 3.36 -14.78 4.52
C GLN A 127 3.68 -13.52 3.69
N ASP A 128 2.85 -13.18 2.71
CA ASP A 128 3.00 -11.97 1.90
C ASP A 128 3.03 -10.70 2.76
N HIS A 129 2.17 -10.61 3.77
CA HIS A 129 2.15 -9.46 4.68
C HIS A 129 3.46 -9.33 5.45
N VAL A 130 3.98 -10.45 5.95
CA VAL A 130 5.26 -10.49 6.66
C VAL A 130 6.40 -10.10 5.72
N HIS A 131 6.37 -10.57 4.48
CA HIS A 131 7.41 -10.28 3.48
C HIS A 131 7.39 -8.81 3.06
N VAL A 132 6.22 -8.26 2.75
CA VAL A 132 6.03 -6.83 2.44
C VAL A 132 6.39 -5.96 3.65
N HIS A 133 6.03 -6.36 4.88
CA HIS A 133 6.47 -5.66 6.09
C HIS A 133 7.99 -5.52 6.14
N ARG A 134 8.73 -6.62 5.91
CA ARG A 134 10.21 -6.62 5.89
C ARG A 134 10.76 -5.68 4.81
N ALA A 135 10.18 -5.70 3.62
CA ALA A 135 10.55 -4.78 2.55
C ALA A 135 10.32 -3.31 2.96
N CYS A 136 9.18 -3.01 3.59
CA CYS A 136 8.86 -1.68 4.09
C CYS A 136 9.88 -1.19 5.12
N ILE A 137 10.23 -2.02 6.11
CA ILE A 137 11.23 -1.66 7.13
C ILE A 137 12.59 -1.39 6.51
N ALA A 138 12.99 -2.18 5.50
CA ALA A 138 14.25 -1.96 4.79
C ALA A 138 14.23 -0.67 3.96
N ALA A 139 13.12 -0.39 3.25
CA ALA A 139 12.96 0.82 2.43
C ALA A 139 12.86 2.10 3.27
N LEU A 140 12.30 2.03 4.45
CA LEU A 140 12.10 3.18 5.35
C LEU A 140 13.34 3.51 6.21
N ARG A 141 14.46 2.81 6.01
CA ARG A 141 15.70 3.14 6.71
C ARG A 141 16.17 4.57 6.41
N PRO A 142 16.69 5.33 7.37
CA PRO A 142 17.01 6.75 7.21
C PRO A 142 18.37 6.99 6.50
N ILE A 143 18.58 6.38 5.32
CA ILE A 143 19.90 6.44 4.64
C ILE A 143 19.87 7.25 3.36
N SER A 144 18.82 7.12 2.53
CA SER A 144 18.84 7.67 1.17
C SER A 144 17.52 8.26 0.66
N THR A 145 16.42 8.00 1.31
CA THR A 145 15.08 8.46 0.91
C THR A 145 14.58 9.58 1.81
N PRO A 146 13.59 10.39 1.37
CA PRO A 146 12.94 11.33 2.27
C PRO A 146 12.43 10.61 3.53
N ILE A 147 12.91 11.02 4.70
CA ILE A 147 12.58 10.37 5.97
C ILE A 147 11.12 10.68 6.32
N SER A 148 10.29 9.64 6.36
CA SER A 148 8.93 9.75 6.87
C SER A 148 8.93 10.00 8.38
N LYS A 149 8.08 10.93 8.83
CA LYS A 149 8.02 11.31 10.25
C LYS A 149 7.37 10.24 11.12
N ILE A 150 6.44 9.48 10.53
CA ILE A 150 5.62 8.50 11.22
C ILE A 150 5.49 7.26 10.35
N VAL A 151 5.73 6.11 10.95
CA VAL A 151 5.42 4.80 10.38
C VAL A 151 4.35 4.16 11.27
N LEU A 152 3.24 3.77 10.67
CA LEU A 152 2.14 3.09 11.34
C LEU A 152 2.09 1.65 10.84
N SER A 153 1.99 0.71 11.76
CA SER A 153 1.67 -0.69 11.41
C SER A 153 0.16 -0.88 11.54
N TYR A 154 -0.46 -1.46 10.52
CA TYR A 154 -1.89 -1.74 10.51
C TYR A 154 -2.14 -3.25 10.43
N GLU A 155 -3.28 -3.67 10.94
CA GLU A 155 -3.85 -5.00 10.76
C GLU A 155 -5.03 -4.90 9.80
N ALA A 156 -5.07 -5.78 8.79
CA ALA A 156 -6.28 -6.05 8.03
C ALA A 156 -6.95 -7.30 8.63
N PRO A 157 -8.30 -7.37 8.67
CA PRO A 157 -8.97 -8.60 9.07
C PRO A 157 -8.57 -9.72 8.10
N GLU A 158 -8.02 -10.80 8.65
CA GLU A 158 -7.69 -11.99 7.88
C GLU A 158 -8.92 -12.90 7.81
N HIS A 159 -9.22 -13.43 6.63
CA HIS A 159 -10.34 -14.34 6.37
C HIS A 159 -9.94 -15.79 6.54
#